data_4e83bf28333d11a959203e345c8a889e
#
_entry.id   4e83bf28333d11a959203e345c8a889e
#
_cell.length_a   1.000
_cell.length_b   1.000
_cell.length_c   1.000
_cell.angle_alpha   90.00
_cell.angle_beta   90.00
_cell.angle_gamma   90.00
#
_symmetry.space_group_name_H-M   'P 1'
#
loop_
_entity.id
_entity.type
_entity.pdbx_description
1 polymer ?
#
loop_
_entity_poly.entity_id
_entity_poly.type
_entity_poly.pdbx_seq_one_letter_code
_entity_poly.pdbx_strand_id
1 'polypeptide(L)'
;NGRWEIVGDPTEVSLIVAARKVKADRKIKRYTRVGEIPFTSERKRMSIIAKDSTDSDKLTVFAKGAPDVLLSYCTRIRVGGQVRKLTEGDRQSILATVERLSSEAYRTLGEACRPLETGSLADVPGVSVNAAGQVSDIADQAEAIETDLIWNGMVGIIDPPRTEVRDSVTEAHRAGIRTVMITGDHPLTAARIASDLGIIAKDGKALTGDQLDQLPDEAALDKATSEVSVYARVAPEHKLKIVESLQRQGNIVAMTGDGVNDAPAVKSADIGVAMGITGTEVTKQSAKMILADDNFSTIVAAVREGRVIFDNIRKFLRYLLSSNVGEVFTVFLGVVFAG
;
A
#
# COMPACT_ATOMS: atom_id res chain seq x y z
N ASN A 1 -5.08 -24.47 13.59
CA ASN A 1 -4.75 -24.02 12.24
C ASN A 1 -3.62 -23.00 12.38
N GLY A 2 -2.34 -23.42 12.19
CA GLY A 2 -1.13 -22.61 12.46
C GLY A 2 -0.92 -21.40 11.51
N ARG A 3 -1.92 -20.56 11.33
CA ARG A 3 -1.79 -19.27 10.67
C ARG A 3 -1.39 -18.22 11.71
N TRP A 4 -0.34 -17.46 11.40
CA TRP A 4 0.06 -16.30 12.17
C TRP A 4 -0.95 -15.17 11.90
N GLU A 5 -1.46 -14.59 12.96
CA GLU A 5 -2.33 -13.40 12.90
C GLU A 5 -1.50 -12.18 13.28
N ILE A 6 -1.65 -11.10 12.51
CA ILE A 6 -0.94 -9.84 12.73
C ILE A 6 -1.81 -8.98 13.65
N VAL A 7 -1.28 -8.63 14.81
CA VAL A 7 -1.90 -7.67 15.74
C VAL A 7 -0.94 -6.51 15.94
N GLY A 8 -1.33 -5.30 15.55
CA GLY A 8 -0.54 -4.07 15.66
C GLY A 8 -0.18 -3.44 14.32
N ASP A 9 0.72 -2.45 14.36
CA ASP A 9 1.18 -1.74 13.15
C ASP A 9 1.93 -2.67 12.19
N PRO A 10 1.57 -2.72 10.89
CA PRO A 10 2.21 -3.59 9.92
C PRO A 10 3.72 -3.38 9.76
N THR A 11 4.20 -2.13 9.94
CA THR A 11 5.63 -1.78 9.88
C THR A 11 6.38 -2.46 11.02
N GLU A 12 5.84 -2.40 12.25
CA GLU A 12 6.42 -3.04 13.42
C GLU A 12 6.47 -4.56 13.26
N VAL A 13 5.39 -5.14 12.79
CA VAL A 13 5.30 -6.59 12.57
C VAL A 13 6.29 -7.04 11.50
N SER A 14 6.52 -6.25 10.44
CA SER A 14 7.50 -6.58 9.40
C SER A 14 8.92 -6.73 9.95
N LEU A 15 9.31 -5.89 10.93
CA LEU A 15 10.61 -5.99 11.60
C LEU A 15 10.72 -7.28 12.44
N ILE A 16 9.66 -7.66 13.13
CA ILE A 16 9.62 -8.93 13.89
C ILE A 16 9.76 -10.12 12.93
N VAL A 17 9.08 -10.07 11.78
CA VAL A 17 9.20 -11.12 10.75
C VAL A 17 10.62 -11.17 10.19
N ALA A 18 11.24 -10.01 9.90
CA ALA A 18 12.63 -9.94 9.46
C ALA A 18 13.60 -10.55 10.51
N ALA A 19 13.44 -10.17 11.78
CA ALA A 19 14.25 -10.70 12.88
C ALA A 19 14.12 -12.23 13.02
N ARG A 20 12.91 -12.79 12.85
CA ARG A 20 12.67 -14.24 12.87
C ARG A 20 13.31 -14.95 11.69
N LYS A 21 13.25 -14.38 10.48
CA LYS A 21 13.91 -14.96 9.29
C LYS A 21 15.41 -15.15 9.49
N VAL A 22 16.07 -14.24 10.20
CA VAL A 22 17.49 -14.33 10.53
C VAL A 22 17.77 -14.95 11.91
N LYS A 23 16.74 -15.49 12.59
CA LYS A 23 16.82 -16.12 13.92
C LYS A 23 17.39 -15.19 15.00
N ALA A 24 17.20 -13.89 14.87
CA ALA A 24 17.68 -12.87 15.82
C ALA A 24 16.72 -12.68 17.01
N ASP A 25 15.48 -13.11 16.93
CA ASP A 25 14.44 -13.00 17.96
C ASP A 25 14.84 -13.61 19.33
N ARG A 26 15.70 -14.62 19.34
CA ARG A 26 16.20 -15.24 20.57
C ARG A 26 17.08 -14.31 21.43
N LYS A 27 17.69 -13.30 20.81
CA LYS A 27 18.60 -12.36 21.49
C LYS A 27 17.86 -11.21 22.17
N ILE A 28 16.60 -11.00 21.87
CA ILE A 28 15.81 -9.87 22.41
C ILE A 28 15.60 -9.99 23.92
N LYS A 29 15.52 -11.20 24.45
CA LYS A 29 15.27 -11.46 25.89
C LYS A 29 16.31 -10.89 26.85
N ARG A 30 17.49 -10.52 26.37
CA ARG A 30 18.53 -9.91 27.20
C ARG A 30 18.27 -8.42 27.47
N TYR A 31 17.39 -7.79 26.71
CA TYR A 31 17.10 -6.37 26.82
C TYR A 31 15.82 -6.12 27.61
N THR A 32 15.90 -5.26 28.63
CA THR A 32 14.73 -4.78 29.37
C THR A 32 14.53 -3.30 29.05
N ARG A 33 13.39 -2.96 28.48
CA ARG A 33 13.04 -1.59 28.14
C ARG A 33 12.87 -0.74 29.40
N VAL A 34 13.54 0.40 29.45
CA VAL A 34 13.51 1.37 30.57
C VAL A 34 12.98 2.74 30.14
N GLY A 35 12.93 3.04 28.84
CA GLY A 35 12.40 4.30 28.32
C GLY A 35 12.07 4.21 26.86
N GLU A 36 11.30 5.22 26.40
CA GLU A 36 10.93 5.40 24.99
C GLU A 36 10.86 6.88 24.65
N ILE A 37 11.32 7.22 23.47
CA ILE A 37 11.10 8.49 22.80
C ILE A 37 10.21 8.17 21.59
N PRO A 38 8.91 8.56 21.63
CA PRO A 38 7.93 8.11 20.65
C PRO A 38 8.19 8.72 19.26
N PHE A 39 7.62 8.07 18.25
CA PHE A 39 7.62 8.58 16.89
C PHE A 39 6.74 9.83 16.78
N THR A 40 7.27 10.86 16.11
CA THR A 40 6.45 11.98 15.62
C THR A 40 6.74 12.24 14.14
N SER A 41 5.75 12.77 13.42
CA SER A 41 5.90 13.10 11.99
C SER A 41 6.97 14.18 11.72
N GLU A 42 7.23 15.03 12.71
CA GLU A 42 8.27 16.06 12.64
C GLU A 42 9.66 15.45 12.81
N ARG A 43 9.82 14.57 13.80
CA ARG A 43 11.11 13.92 14.10
C ARG A 43 11.42 12.79 13.12
N LYS A 44 10.41 12.15 12.53
CA LYS A 44 10.49 10.99 11.59
C LYS A 44 11.34 9.83 12.14
N ARG A 45 11.46 9.72 13.47
CA ARG A 45 12.20 8.66 14.18
C ARG A 45 11.61 8.41 15.56
N MET A 46 11.92 7.26 16.10
CA MET A 46 11.65 6.89 17.48
C MET A 46 12.84 6.15 18.06
N SER A 47 12.94 6.14 19.39
CA SER A 47 14.00 5.40 20.08
C SER A 47 13.46 4.70 21.31
N ILE A 48 14.02 3.54 21.63
CA ILE A 48 13.86 2.87 22.92
C ILE A 48 15.19 2.83 23.63
N ILE A 49 15.15 2.96 24.93
CA ILE A 49 16.29 2.79 25.81
C ILE A 49 16.09 1.49 26.57
N ALA A 50 17.07 0.60 26.52
CA ALA A 50 16.98 -0.70 27.17
C ALA A 50 18.27 -1.01 27.94
N LYS A 51 18.12 -1.74 29.07
CA LYS A 51 19.20 -2.34 29.82
C LYS A 51 19.61 -3.67 29.19
N ASP A 52 20.90 -3.89 29.02
CA ASP A 52 21.45 -5.17 28.57
C ASP A 52 21.87 -6.02 29.78
N SER A 53 21.14 -7.05 30.09
CA SER A 53 21.43 -7.97 31.22
C SER A 53 22.75 -8.73 31.05
N THR A 54 23.33 -8.75 29.86
CA THR A 54 24.60 -9.43 29.55
C THR A 54 25.81 -8.50 29.60
N ASP A 55 25.61 -7.16 29.75
CA ASP A 55 26.70 -6.19 29.84
C ASP A 55 26.51 -5.24 31.05
N SER A 56 26.57 -5.83 32.24
CA SER A 56 26.53 -5.11 33.53
C SER A 56 25.37 -4.11 33.64
N ASP A 57 24.21 -4.44 33.08
CA ASP A 57 23.01 -3.60 33.03
C ASP A 57 23.23 -2.20 32.36
N LYS A 58 24.26 -2.08 31.52
CA LYS A 58 24.46 -0.86 30.73
C LYS A 58 23.27 -0.59 29.83
N LEU A 59 23.04 0.70 29.60
CA LEU A 59 21.97 1.14 28.72
C LEU A 59 22.41 1.11 27.25
N THR A 60 21.47 0.78 26.39
CA THR A 60 21.62 0.92 24.95
C THR A 60 20.41 1.65 24.39
N VAL A 61 20.66 2.68 23.61
CA VAL A 61 19.63 3.35 22.80
C VAL A 61 19.51 2.62 21.47
N PHE A 62 18.31 2.25 21.09
CA PHE A 62 17.96 1.73 19.77
C PHE A 62 17.05 2.71 19.08
N ALA A 63 17.49 3.24 17.96
CA ALA A 63 16.75 4.22 17.18
C ALA A 63 16.36 3.63 15.81
N LYS A 64 15.16 3.92 15.36
CA LYS A 64 14.69 3.63 14.01
C LYS A 64 13.95 4.81 13.43
N GLY A 65 14.01 4.99 12.11
CA GLY A 65 13.36 6.12 11.47
C GLY A 65 13.67 6.23 9.98
N ALA A 66 13.25 7.34 9.38
CA ALA A 66 13.59 7.65 8.01
C ALA A 66 15.13 7.69 7.85
N PRO A 67 15.70 6.94 6.88
CA PRO A 67 17.14 6.77 6.77
C PRO A 67 17.91 8.07 6.61
N ASP A 68 17.39 9.00 5.82
CA ASP A 68 17.95 10.34 5.59
C ASP A 68 18.05 11.16 6.88
N VAL A 69 17.00 11.11 7.69
CA VAL A 69 16.96 11.81 8.98
C VAL A 69 17.85 11.10 10.00
N LEU A 70 17.68 9.78 10.18
CA LEU A 70 18.42 9.03 11.19
C LEU A 70 19.94 9.08 10.96
N LEU A 71 20.36 9.06 9.69
CA LEU A 71 21.75 9.13 9.29
C LEU A 71 22.44 10.41 9.76
N SER A 72 21.72 11.55 9.88
CA SER A 72 22.28 12.81 10.38
C SER A 72 22.69 12.76 11.85
N TYR A 73 22.12 11.86 12.63
CA TYR A 73 22.44 11.60 14.04
C TYR A 73 23.53 10.55 14.24
N CYS A 74 23.99 9.91 13.14
CA CYS A 74 25.02 8.90 13.17
C CYS A 74 26.42 9.50 12.91
N THR A 75 27.37 9.18 13.78
CA THR A 75 28.82 9.53 13.63
C THR A 75 29.63 8.30 13.26
N ARG A 76 29.11 7.12 13.52
CA ARG A 76 29.77 5.82 13.33
C ARG A 76 28.88 4.88 12.51
N ILE A 77 29.51 3.87 11.94
CA ILE A 77 28.84 2.82 11.17
C ILE A 77 29.35 1.44 11.60
N ARG A 78 28.46 0.45 11.63
CA ARG A 78 28.80 -0.96 11.82
C ARG A 78 28.93 -1.64 10.48
N VAL A 79 30.10 -2.20 10.20
CA VAL A 79 30.38 -2.96 9.00
C VAL A 79 30.95 -4.32 9.42
N GLY A 80 30.24 -5.38 9.08
CA GLY A 80 30.55 -6.73 9.54
C GLY A 80 30.50 -6.86 11.05
N GLY A 81 31.29 -6.96 11.84
CA GLY A 81 31.29 -6.93 13.32
C GLY A 81 31.97 -5.72 13.92
N GLN A 82 32.54 -4.85 13.09
CA GLN A 82 33.37 -3.73 13.53
C GLN A 82 32.61 -2.39 13.43
N VAL A 83 32.85 -1.53 14.42
CA VAL A 83 32.34 -0.15 14.43
C VAL A 83 33.48 0.80 14.07
N ARG A 84 33.26 1.64 13.07
CA ARG A 84 34.20 2.66 12.63
C ARG A 84 33.53 4.02 12.41
N LYS A 85 34.28 5.06 12.20
CA LYS A 85 33.75 6.38 11.83
C LYS A 85 32.98 6.31 10.53
N LEU A 86 31.82 6.95 10.51
CA LEU A 86 31.00 7.11 9.32
C LEU A 86 31.63 8.17 8.42
N THR A 87 31.94 7.81 7.19
CA THR A 87 32.55 8.73 6.20
C THR A 87 31.47 9.34 5.30
N GLU A 88 31.83 10.40 4.59
CA GLU A 88 30.92 11.02 3.61
C GLU A 88 30.60 10.04 2.44
N GLY A 89 31.56 9.25 2.02
CA GLY A 89 31.33 8.19 1.03
C GLY A 89 30.32 7.12 1.50
N ASP A 90 30.34 6.77 2.80
CA ASP A 90 29.34 5.86 3.36
C ASP A 90 27.94 6.50 3.34
N ARG A 91 27.82 7.79 3.69
CA ARG A 91 26.55 8.53 3.65
C ARG A 91 25.96 8.52 2.24
N GLN A 92 26.76 8.89 1.25
CA GLN A 92 26.34 8.89 -0.15
C GLN A 92 25.91 7.51 -0.64
N SER A 93 26.64 6.46 -0.28
CA SER A 93 26.28 5.09 -0.64
C SER A 93 24.99 4.62 -0.01
N ILE A 94 24.76 5.00 1.26
CA ILE A 94 23.50 4.68 1.97
C ILE A 94 22.34 5.41 1.31
N LEU A 95 22.45 6.71 1.05
CA LEU A 95 21.40 7.51 0.43
C LEU A 95 21.09 7.03 -1.00
N ALA A 96 22.10 6.69 -1.80
CA ALA A 96 21.91 6.09 -3.12
C ALA A 96 21.16 4.74 -3.04
N THR A 97 21.43 3.96 -1.99
CA THR A 97 20.71 2.70 -1.76
C THR A 97 19.25 2.96 -1.36
N VAL A 98 18.99 3.99 -0.54
CA VAL A 98 17.62 4.43 -0.20
C VAL A 98 16.86 4.83 -1.46
N GLU A 99 17.46 5.63 -2.32
CA GLU A 99 16.86 6.07 -3.58
C GLU A 99 16.54 4.89 -4.51
N ARG A 100 17.49 3.98 -4.68
CA ARG A 100 17.27 2.74 -5.45
C ARG A 100 16.13 1.91 -4.89
N LEU A 101 16.11 1.64 -3.58
CA LEU A 101 15.03 0.86 -2.95
C LEU A 101 13.69 1.57 -3.07
N SER A 102 13.66 2.90 -2.93
CA SER A 102 12.44 3.69 -3.10
C SER A 102 11.93 3.63 -4.54
N SER A 103 12.83 3.64 -5.54
CA SER A 103 12.45 3.46 -6.94
C SER A 103 11.93 2.04 -7.25
N GLU A 104 12.28 1.06 -6.42
CA GLU A 104 11.78 -0.31 -6.46
C GLU A 104 10.53 -0.53 -5.58
N ALA A 105 9.88 0.55 -5.12
CA ALA A 105 8.68 0.53 -4.29
C ALA A 105 8.87 0.02 -2.84
N TYR A 106 10.10 0.00 -2.35
CA TYR A 106 10.33 -0.32 -0.93
C TYR A 106 10.17 0.93 -0.06
N ARG A 107 9.44 0.79 1.03
CA ARG A 107 9.51 1.72 2.15
C ARG A 107 10.77 1.39 2.95
N THR A 108 11.69 2.33 3.06
CA THR A 108 12.95 2.13 3.78
C THR A 108 12.86 2.62 5.22
N LEU A 109 13.40 1.85 6.14
CA LEU A 109 13.52 2.19 7.55
C LEU A 109 14.96 1.97 7.99
N GLY A 110 15.62 3.04 8.47
CA GLY A 110 16.96 2.99 9.02
C GLY A 110 16.96 2.52 10.48
N GLU A 111 18.04 1.87 10.87
CA GLU A 111 18.27 1.38 12.23
C GLU A 111 19.65 1.81 12.73
N ALA A 112 19.70 2.34 13.93
CA ALA A 112 20.91 2.77 14.60
C ALA A 112 20.88 2.41 16.08
N CYS A 113 22.03 2.39 16.72
CA CYS A 113 22.12 2.19 18.17
C CYS A 113 23.23 3.05 18.78
N ARG A 114 23.13 3.27 20.09
CA ARG A 114 24.19 3.87 20.91
C ARG A 114 24.29 3.12 22.22
N PRO A 115 25.34 2.30 22.43
CA PRO A 115 25.69 1.81 23.75
C PRO A 115 26.09 3.00 24.64
N LEU A 116 25.53 3.05 25.83
CA LEU A 116 25.90 4.03 26.87
C LEU A 116 26.80 3.36 27.89
N GLU A 117 27.82 4.07 28.33
CA GLU A 117 28.77 3.53 29.35
C GLU A 117 28.20 3.56 30.77
N THR A 118 26.89 3.81 30.90
CA THR A 118 26.21 3.95 32.20
C THR A 118 24.96 3.06 32.23
N GLY A 119 24.58 2.65 33.46
CA GLY A 119 23.32 1.96 33.75
C GLY A 119 22.15 2.87 34.11
N SER A 120 22.40 4.22 34.16
CA SER A 120 21.38 5.21 34.52
C SER A 120 21.29 6.32 33.47
N LEU A 121 20.08 6.72 33.09
CA LEU A 121 19.87 7.86 32.21
C LEU A 121 20.32 9.20 32.83
N ALA A 122 20.28 9.30 34.16
CA ALA A 122 20.71 10.51 34.87
C ALA A 122 22.22 10.81 34.69
N ASP A 123 23.01 9.79 34.37
CA ASP A 123 24.44 9.91 34.16
C ASP A 123 24.79 10.18 32.68
N VAL A 124 23.82 10.27 31.79
CA VAL A 124 24.04 10.57 30.37
C VAL A 124 24.33 12.07 30.22
N PRO A 125 25.45 12.46 29.61
CA PRO A 125 25.76 13.89 29.39
C PRO A 125 24.65 14.61 28.61
N GLY A 126 24.20 15.73 29.15
CA GLY A 126 23.14 16.55 28.55
C GLY A 126 21.70 16.14 28.93
N VAL A 127 21.52 15.07 29.67
CA VAL A 127 20.19 14.69 30.21
C VAL A 127 19.95 15.51 31.50
N SER A 128 18.80 16.18 31.53
CA SER A 128 18.37 16.98 32.68
C SER A 128 17.70 16.12 33.75
N VAL A 129 18.09 16.32 35.00
CA VAL A 129 17.47 15.67 36.15
C VAL A 129 16.81 16.70 37.06
N ASN A 130 15.72 16.31 37.71
CA ASN A 130 15.07 17.13 38.72
C ASN A 130 15.88 17.16 40.03
N ALA A 131 15.42 17.96 41.03
CA ALA A 131 16.09 18.07 42.33
C ALA A 131 16.21 16.74 43.12
N ALA A 132 15.41 15.72 42.76
CA ALA A 132 15.45 14.37 43.31
C ALA A 132 16.37 13.43 42.52
N GLY A 133 17.13 13.90 41.52
CA GLY A 133 17.98 13.08 40.65
C GLY A 133 17.24 12.19 39.65
N GLN A 134 15.99 12.45 39.40
CA GLN A 134 15.18 11.70 38.45
C GLN A 134 15.15 12.43 37.10
N VAL A 135 15.25 11.68 35.99
CA VAL A 135 15.04 12.20 34.65
C VAL A 135 13.57 12.58 34.51
N SER A 136 13.30 13.82 34.09
CA SER A 136 11.95 14.32 33.86
C SER A 136 11.29 13.58 32.68
N ASP A 137 10.75 14.20 31.69
CA ASP A 137 10.24 13.49 30.52
C ASP A 137 11.42 13.05 29.62
N ILE A 138 11.48 11.75 29.31
CA ILE A 138 12.53 11.18 28.43
C ILE A 138 12.41 11.74 27.02
N ALA A 139 11.20 12.07 26.57
CA ALA A 139 10.96 12.63 25.25
C ALA A 139 11.62 14.00 25.08
N ASP A 140 11.67 14.82 26.15
CA ASP A 140 12.31 16.12 26.15
C ASP A 140 13.85 16.02 26.13
N GLN A 141 14.41 14.84 26.39
CA GLN A 141 15.85 14.57 26.39
C GLN A 141 16.35 13.97 25.08
N ALA A 142 15.51 13.98 24.03
CA ALA A 142 15.80 13.32 22.76
C ALA A 142 17.14 13.74 22.14
N GLU A 143 17.48 15.02 22.17
CA GLU A 143 18.74 15.53 21.59
C GLU A 143 20.00 14.98 22.29
N ALA A 144 19.97 14.83 23.62
CA ALA A 144 21.08 14.28 24.38
C ALA A 144 21.19 12.76 24.20
N ILE A 145 20.06 12.07 24.08
CA ILE A 145 20.00 10.62 24.02
C ILE A 145 20.28 10.13 22.59
N GLU A 146 19.70 10.75 21.58
CA GLU A 146 19.76 10.35 20.17
C GLU A 146 20.94 10.96 19.40
N THR A 147 22.05 11.23 20.06
CA THR A 147 23.28 11.74 19.43
C THR A 147 24.33 10.65 19.36
N ASP A 148 25.37 10.85 18.54
CA ASP A 148 26.49 9.93 18.35
C ASP A 148 26.09 8.48 18.10
N LEU A 149 25.05 8.28 17.28
CA LEU A 149 24.53 6.96 16.95
C LEU A 149 25.49 6.19 16.04
N ILE A 150 25.42 4.87 16.14
CA ILE A 150 26.08 3.93 15.23
C ILE A 150 25.04 3.46 14.23
N TRP A 151 25.22 3.78 12.96
CA TRP A 151 24.38 3.24 11.89
C TRP A 151 24.58 1.72 11.78
N ASN A 152 23.50 0.94 11.97
CA ASN A 152 23.55 -0.51 11.87
C ASN A 152 23.13 -1.02 10.50
N GLY A 153 22.26 -0.29 9.80
CA GLY A 153 21.72 -0.67 8.51
C GLY A 153 20.34 -0.12 8.26
N MET A 154 19.70 -0.65 7.23
CA MET A 154 18.31 -0.35 6.92
C MET A 154 17.57 -1.62 6.46
N VAL A 155 16.26 -1.59 6.60
CA VAL A 155 15.36 -2.60 6.03
C VAL A 155 14.50 -1.96 4.95
N GLY A 156 14.29 -2.70 3.85
CA GLY A 156 13.29 -2.38 2.83
C GLY A 156 12.03 -3.18 3.11
N ILE A 157 10.92 -2.50 3.27
CA ILE A 157 9.60 -3.07 3.54
C ILE A 157 8.78 -2.90 2.27
N ILE A 158 8.21 -3.97 1.77
CA ILE A 158 7.30 -3.95 0.63
C ILE A 158 6.04 -4.71 1.01
N ASP A 159 4.89 -4.16 0.64
CA ASP A 159 3.62 -4.87 0.66
C ASP A 159 3.40 -5.45 -0.75
N PRO A 160 3.68 -6.74 -0.96
CA PRO A 160 3.55 -7.31 -2.29
C PRO A 160 2.07 -7.40 -2.67
N PRO A 161 1.73 -7.18 -3.95
CA PRO A 161 0.38 -7.43 -4.43
C PRO A 161 -0.03 -8.88 -4.15
N ARG A 162 -1.31 -9.11 -3.88
CA ARG A 162 -1.84 -10.47 -3.70
C ARG A 162 -1.62 -11.27 -4.99
N THR A 163 -1.08 -12.46 -4.86
CA THR A 163 -0.68 -13.31 -6.02
C THR A 163 -1.86 -13.65 -6.94
N GLU A 164 -3.06 -13.86 -6.36
CA GLU A 164 -4.28 -14.17 -7.08
C GLU A 164 -4.80 -13.02 -7.96
N VAL A 165 -4.41 -11.77 -7.67
CA VAL A 165 -4.84 -10.60 -8.45
C VAL A 165 -4.25 -10.62 -9.86
N ARG A 166 -3.03 -11.10 -10.04
CA ARG A 166 -2.40 -11.21 -11.35
C ARG A 166 -3.19 -12.11 -12.30
N ASP A 167 -3.64 -13.27 -11.79
CA ASP A 167 -4.41 -14.22 -12.58
C ASP A 167 -5.77 -13.63 -12.94
N SER A 168 -6.39 -12.92 -12.01
CA SER A 168 -7.66 -12.22 -12.21
C SER A 168 -7.56 -11.07 -13.22
N VAL A 169 -6.47 -10.27 -13.18
CA VAL A 169 -6.20 -9.25 -14.21
C VAL A 169 -6.05 -9.90 -15.59
N THR A 170 -5.33 -11.03 -15.67
CA THR A 170 -5.15 -11.77 -16.91
C THR A 170 -6.50 -12.29 -17.45
N GLU A 171 -7.37 -12.82 -16.59
CA GLU A 171 -8.71 -13.26 -16.95
C GLU A 171 -9.58 -12.09 -17.42
N ALA A 172 -9.54 -10.96 -16.70
CA ALA A 172 -10.25 -9.74 -17.09
C ALA A 172 -9.83 -9.25 -18.49
N HIS A 173 -8.54 -9.19 -18.77
CA HIS A 173 -8.01 -8.79 -20.08
C HIS A 173 -8.45 -9.74 -21.19
N ARG A 174 -8.42 -11.08 -20.96
CA ARG A 174 -8.94 -12.08 -21.91
C ARG A 174 -10.43 -11.90 -22.17
N ALA A 175 -11.16 -11.42 -21.17
CA ALA A 175 -12.59 -11.12 -21.29
C ALA A 175 -12.88 -9.76 -21.93
N GLY A 176 -11.84 -9.03 -22.42
CA GLY A 176 -11.97 -7.72 -23.03
C GLY A 176 -12.19 -6.59 -22.02
N ILE A 177 -11.87 -6.80 -20.74
CA ILE A 177 -12.01 -5.81 -19.68
C ILE A 177 -10.64 -5.19 -19.44
N ARG A 178 -10.54 -3.88 -19.59
CA ARG A 178 -9.37 -3.11 -19.26
C ARG A 178 -9.32 -2.85 -17.75
N THR A 179 -8.21 -3.20 -17.12
CA THR A 179 -7.96 -2.90 -15.70
C THR A 179 -7.19 -1.58 -15.58
N VAL A 180 -7.67 -0.68 -14.74
CA VAL A 180 -7.06 0.61 -14.44
C VAL A 180 -6.70 0.66 -12.96
N MET A 181 -5.47 1.07 -12.64
CA MET A 181 -4.99 1.28 -11.27
C MET A 181 -4.98 2.76 -10.92
N ILE A 182 -5.62 3.12 -9.83
CA ILE A 182 -5.67 4.48 -9.29
C ILE A 182 -5.20 4.43 -7.84
N THR A 183 -4.12 5.14 -7.50
CA THR A 183 -3.49 5.08 -6.17
C THR A 183 -2.97 6.44 -5.71
N GLY A 184 -2.87 6.61 -4.38
CA GLY A 184 -2.15 7.72 -3.76
C GLY A 184 -0.63 7.53 -3.71
N ASP A 185 -0.11 6.34 -4.08
CA ASP A 185 1.29 5.99 -4.01
C ASP A 185 2.16 6.78 -5.00
N HIS A 186 3.48 6.66 -4.81
CA HIS A 186 4.46 7.24 -5.72
C HIS A 186 4.35 6.62 -7.12
N PRO A 187 4.53 7.41 -8.23
CA PRO A 187 4.38 6.92 -9.60
C PRO A 187 5.23 5.70 -9.94
N LEU A 188 6.47 5.65 -9.48
CA LEU A 188 7.36 4.51 -9.71
C LEU A 188 6.86 3.24 -9.02
N THR A 189 6.35 3.37 -7.78
CA THR A 189 5.71 2.28 -7.04
C THR A 189 4.49 1.75 -7.77
N ALA A 190 3.60 2.66 -8.19
CA ALA A 190 2.38 2.33 -8.91
C ALA A 190 2.67 1.62 -10.23
N ALA A 191 3.62 2.15 -11.03
CA ALA A 191 4.02 1.55 -12.29
C ALA A 191 4.62 0.14 -12.08
N ARG A 192 5.46 -0.04 -11.06
CA ARG A 192 6.05 -1.35 -10.72
C ARG A 192 4.97 -2.36 -10.34
N ILE A 193 4.08 -2.01 -9.41
CA ILE A 193 2.99 -2.91 -8.98
C ILE A 193 2.07 -3.24 -10.17
N ALA A 194 1.70 -2.25 -10.98
CA ALA A 194 0.87 -2.47 -12.16
C ALA A 194 1.53 -3.38 -13.19
N SER A 195 2.84 -3.27 -13.37
CA SER A 195 3.62 -4.17 -14.23
C SER A 195 3.68 -5.59 -13.67
N ASP A 196 3.93 -5.75 -12.38
CA ASP A 196 3.97 -7.06 -11.72
C ASP A 196 2.61 -7.77 -11.77
N LEU A 197 1.50 -7.00 -11.74
CA LEU A 197 0.12 -7.50 -11.91
C LEU A 197 -0.27 -7.72 -13.37
N GLY A 198 0.51 -7.24 -14.34
CA GLY A 198 0.19 -7.36 -15.77
C GLY A 198 -0.85 -6.33 -16.25
N ILE A 199 -1.11 -5.26 -15.50
CA ILE A 199 -1.98 -4.14 -15.92
C ILE A 199 -1.34 -3.33 -17.04
N ILE A 200 -0.03 -3.12 -16.96
CA ILE A 200 0.79 -2.43 -17.98
C ILE A 200 2.00 -3.27 -18.36
N ALA A 201 2.61 -2.95 -19.50
CA ALA A 201 3.89 -3.51 -19.90
C ALA A 201 5.02 -3.05 -18.97
N LYS A 202 6.17 -3.71 -19.01
CA LYS A 202 7.31 -3.48 -18.11
C LYS A 202 7.84 -2.05 -18.12
N ASP A 203 7.69 -1.35 -19.23
CA ASP A 203 8.12 0.05 -19.41
C ASP A 203 6.94 1.04 -19.38
N GLY A 204 5.78 0.58 -18.95
CA GLY A 204 4.56 1.40 -18.84
C GLY A 204 4.71 2.50 -17.81
N LYS A 205 4.13 3.66 -18.10
CA LYS A 205 4.21 4.85 -17.23
C LYS A 205 2.92 5.06 -16.45
N ALA A 206 3.04 5.69 -15.29
CA ALA A 206 1.92 6.21 -14.53
C ALA A 206 1.79 7.72 -14.77
N LEU A 207 0.55 8.23 -14.92
CA LEU A 207 0.23 9.64 -14.84
C LEU A 207 0.01 10.07 -13.40
N THR A 208 0.45 11.28 -13.06
CA THR A 208 0.22 11.85 -11.72
C THR A 208 -1.01 12.75 -11.70
N GLY A 209 -1.56 13.01 -10.50
CA GLY A 209 -2.63 13.99 -10.31
C GLY A 209 -2.26 15.36 -10.87
N ASP A 210 -1.04 15.85 -10.59
CA ASP A 210 -0.54 17.12 -11.12
C ASP A 210 -0.51 17.16 -12.65
N GLN A 211 -0.17 16.04 -13.29
CA GLN A 211 -0.20 15.95 -14.75
C GLN A 211 -1.63 15.91 -15.30
N LEU A 212 -2.58 15.34 -14.58
CA LEU A 212 -4.00 15.39 -14.94
C LEU A 212 -4.55 16.83 -14.84
N ASP A 213 -4.15 17.58 -13.82
CA ASP A 213 -4.58 18.98 -13.64
C ASP A 213 -3.99 19.94 -14.67
N GLN A 214 -2.86 19.56 -15.30
CA GLN A 214 -2.23 20.34 -16.38
C GLN A 214 -2.86 20.08 -17.77
N LEU A 215 -3.79 19.14 -17.89
CA LEU A 215 -4.48 18.89 -19.16
C LEU A 215 -5.40 20.07 -19.50
N PRO A 216 -5.38 20.54 -20.75
CA PRO A 216 -6.04 21.80 -21.11
C PRO A 216 -7.57 21.70 -21.13
N ASP A 217 -8.12 20.54 -21.42
CA ASP A 217 -9.55 20.32 -21.58
C ASP A 217 -9.96 18.84 -21.40
N GLU A 218 -11.26 18.59 -21.48
CA GLU A 218 -11.82 17.24 -21.36
C GLU A 218 -11.38 16.32 -22.50
N ALA A 219 -11.15 16.82 -23.70
CA ALA A 219 -10.72 16.00 -24.82
C ALA A 219 -9.27 15.48 -24.60
N ALA A 220 -8.41 16.32 -24.03
CA ALA A 220 -7.07 15.89 -23.62
C ALA A 220 -7.11 14.85 -22.50
N LEU A 221 -8.05 15.00 -21.53
CA LEU A 221 -8.27 14.01 -20.48
C LEU A 221 -8.79 12.70 -21.09
N ASP A 222 -9.76 12.74 -21.99
CA ASP A 222 -10.31 11.54 -22.63
C ASP A 222 -9.24 10.81 -23.45
N LYS A 223 -8.37 11.55 -24.13
CA LYS A 223 -7.21 10.94 -24.80
C LYS A 223 -6.25 10.30 -23.79
N ALA A 224 -5.88 10.99 -22.74
CA ALA A 224 -4.97 10.45 -21.70
C ALA A 224 -5.55 9.19 -21.05
N THR A 225 -6.85 9.19 -20.72
CA THR A 225 -7.51 8.03 -20.10
C THR A 225 -7.70 6.87 -21.07
N SER A 226 -7.73 7.10 -22.37
CA SER A 226 -7.73 6.03 -23.38
C SER A 226 -6.39 5.29 -23.46
N GLU A 227 -5.28 5.99 -23.24
CA GLU A 227 -3.92 5.49 -23.45
C GLU A 227 -3.28 4.95 -22.15
N VAL A 228 -3.61 5.55 -20.99
CA VAL A 228 -2.94 5.27 -19.72
C VAL A 228 -3.83 4.47 -18.77
N SER A 229 -3.25 3.43 -18.17
CA SER A 229 -3.96 2.54 -17.23
C SER A 229 -3.48 2.66 -15.78
N VAL A 230 -2.55 3.58 -15.47
CA VAL A 230 -2.03 3.76 -14.10
C VAL A 230 -2.01 5.25 -13.73
N TYR A 231 -2.64 5.57 -12.61
CA TYR A 231 -2.70 6.92 -12.07
C TYR A 231 -2.18 6.93 -10.64
N ALA A 232 -1.23 7.81 -10.35
CA ALA A 232 -0.50 7.88 -9.10
C ALA A 232 -0.60 9.26 -8.44
N ARG A 233 -0.49 9.35 -7.12
CA ARG A 233 -0.63 10.60 -6.36
C ARG A 233 -1.89 11.38 -6.75
N VAL A 234 -3.00 10.69 -6.91
CA VAL A 234 -4.26 11.30 -7.32
C VAL A 234 -5.08 11.72 -6.10
N ALA A 235 -5.71 12.87 -6.20
CA ALA A 235 -6.71 13.35 -5.24
C ALA A 235 -8.10 12.71 -5.53
N PRO A 236 -9.05 12.78 -4.61
CA PRO A 236 -10.40 12.21 -4.80
C PRO A 236 -11.12 12.70 -6.06
N GLU A 237 -10.98 14.00 -6.38
CA GLU A 237 -11.56 14.60 -7.59
C GLU A 237 -11.01 14.00 -8.88
N HIS A 238 -9.73 13.60 -8.92
CA HIS A 238 -9.15 12.96 -10.10
C HIS A 238 -9.79 11.59 -10.34
N LYS A 239 -10.11 10.84 -9.28
CA LYS A 239 -10.80 9.54 -9.41
C LYS A 239 -12.13 9.69 -10.11
N LEU A 240 -12.91 10.72 -9.74
CA LEU A 240 -14.18 11.02 -10.36
C LEU A 240 -14.00 11.41 -11.83
N LYS A 241 -13.08 12.36 -12.13
CA LYS A 241 -12.77 12.79 -13.50
C LYS A 241 -12.37 11.62 -14.42
N ILE A 242 -11.58 10.67 -13.91
CA ILE A 242 -11.17 9.47 -14.66
C ILE A 242 -12.39 8.58 -14.99
N VAL A 243 -13.26 8.33 -14.01
CA VAL A 243 -14.49 7.55 -14.22
C VAL A 243 -15.38 8.21 -15.28
N GLU A 244 -15.66 9.50 -15.13
CA GLU A 244 -16.50 10.26 -16.07
C GLU A 244 -15.91 10.30 -17.48
N SER A 245 -14.60 10.47 -17.60
CA SER A 245 -13.90 10.42 -18.88
C SER A 245 -14.03 9.07 -19.57
N LEU A 246 -13.86 7.97 -18.85
CA LEU A 246 -14.04 6.63 -19.41
C LEU A 246 -15.49 6.37 -19.83
N GLN A 247 -16.48 6.88 -19.07
CA GLN A 247 -17.90 6.78 -19.42
C GLN A 247 -18.24 7.61 -20.67
N ARG A 248 -17.71 8.84 -20.81
CA ARG A 248 -17.86 9.65 -22.04
C ARG A 248 -17.37 8.94 -23.29
N GLN A 249 -16.36 8.09 -23.16
CA GLN A 249 -15.83 7.25 -24.24
C GLN A 249 -16.70 6.01 -24.54
N GLY A 250 -17.84 5.86 -23.86
CA GLY A 250 -18.78 4.75 -24.06
C GLY A 250 -18.43 3.46 -23.31
N ASN A 251 -17.50 3.52 -22.35
CA ASN A 251 -17.16 2.37 -21.54
C ASN A 251 -18.15 2.21 -20.38
N ILE A 252 -18.44 0.96 -20.02
CA ILE A 252 -19.10 0.62 -18.76
C ILE A 252 -18.02 0.49 -17.69
N VAL A 253 -18.07 1.36 -16.71
CA VAL A 253 -17.00 1.50 -15.69
C VAL A 253 -17.42 0.86 -14.37
N ALA A 254 -16.62 -0.10 -13.91
CA ALA A 254 -16.66 -0.58 -12.53
C ALA A 254 -15.58 0.15 -11.71
N MET A 255 -15.96 0.78 -10.59
CA MET A 255 -15.04 1.48 -9.70
C MET A 255 -15.06 0.82 -8.32
N THR A 256 -13.88 0.44 -7.83
CA THR A 256 -13.71 -0.09 -6.47
C THR A 256 -13.20 0.99 -5.53
N GLY A 257 -13.65 0.97 -4.27
CA GLY A 257 -13.16 1.88 -3.24
C GLY A 257 -13.40 1.35 -1.84
N ASP A 258 -12.60 1.81 -0.89
CA ASP A 258 -12.68 1.47 0.53
C ASP A 258 -12.79 2.72 1.44
N GLY A 259 -12.31 3.86 0.97
CA GLY A 259 -12.26 5.11 1.73
C GLY A 259 -13.42 6.07 1.42
N VAL A 260 -13.69 6.98 2.36
CA VAL A 260 -14.66 8.09 2.18
C VAL A 260 -14.35 8.89 0.91
N ASN A 261 -13.07 9.03 0.59
CA ASN A 261 -12.58 9.75 -0.58
C ASN A 261 -12.92 9.08 -1.92
N ASP A 262 -13.28 7.79 -1.89
CA ASP A 262 -13.67 7.03 -3.08
C ASP A 262 -15.16 7.11 -3.37
N ALA A 263 -15.96 7.47 -2.38
CA ALA A 263 -17.42 7.42 -2.46
C ALA A 263 -18.00 8.21 -3.66
N PRO A 264 -17.52 9.40 -4.03
CA PRO A 264 -18.02 10.11 -5.21
C PRO A 264 -17.78 9.34 -6.51
N ALA A 265 -16.58 8.80 -6.71
CA ALA A 265 -16.22 8.02 -7.90
C ALA A 265 -16.96 6.68 -7.94
N VAL A 266 -17.08 5.99 -6.80
CA VAL A 266 -17.85 4.74 -6.65
C VAL A 266 -19.33 4.97 -6.96
N LYS A 267 -19.90 6.09 -6.52
CA LYS A 267 -21.30 6.45 -6.81
C LYS A 267 -21.55 6.79 -8.28
N SER A 268 -20.60 7.48 -8.93
CA SER A 268 -20.71 7.91 -10.33
C SER A 268 -20.53 6.75 -11.32
N ALA A 269 -19.80 5.72 -10.94
CA ALA A 269 -19.53 4.57 -11.78
C ALA A 269 -20.80 3.77 -12.12
N ASP A 270 -20.81 3.12 -13.30
CA ASP A 270 -21.92 2.22 -13.70
C ASP A 270 -22.07 1.08 -12.70
N ILE A 271 -20.96 0.57 -12.19
CA ILE A 271 -20.89 -0.47 -11.17
C ILE A 271 -19.95 -0.01 -10.05
N GLY A 272 -20.51 0.67 -9.04
CA GLY A 272 -19.78 1.01 -7.83
C GLY A 272 -19.60 -0.22 -6.94
N VAL A 273 -18.39 -0.48 -6.49
CA VAL A 273 -18.02 -1.64 -5.66
C VAL A 273 -17.32 -1.16 -4.39
N ALA A 274 -17.85 -1.49 -3.24
CA ALA A 274 -17.22 -1.19 -1.94
C ALA A 274 -16.61 -2.45 -1.31
N MET A 275 -15.51 -2.25 -0.59
CA MET A 275 -14.94 -3.29 0.27
C MET A 275 -15.83 -3.54 1.48
N GLY A 276 -16.09 -4.79 1.82
CA GLY A 276 -17.00 -5.17 2.90
C GLY A 276 -16.33 -5.18 4.27
N ILE A 277 -15.05 -5.54 4.33
CA ILE A 277 -14.27 -5.63 5.57
C ILE A 277 -13.63 -4.27 5.88
N THR A 278 -12.83 -3.73 4.95
CA THR A 278 -12.07 -2.48 5.12
C THR A 278 -12.85 -1.23 4.72
N GLY A 279 -13.92 -1.37 3.93
CA GLY A 279 -14.69 -0.26 3.40
C GLY A 279 -15.44 0.53 4.48
N THR A 280 -15.42 1.86 4.33
CA THR A 280 -16.20 2.76 5.19
C THR A 280 -17.70 2.65 4.89
N GLU A 281 -18.55 2.96 5.88
CA GLU A 281 -20.01 2.93 5.70
C GLU A 281 -20.46 3.89 4.59
N VAL A 282 -19.80 5.04 4.44
CA VAL A 282 -20.09 6.00 3.36
C VAL A 282 -19.88 5.39 1.98
N THR A 283 -18.77 4.66 1.81
CA THR A 283 -18.45 3.98 0.54
C THR A 283 -19.41 2.83 0.28
N LYS A 284 -19.74 2.04 1.30
CA LYS A 284 -20.73 0.95 1.20
C LYS A 284 -22.11 1.45 0.78
N GLN A 285 -22.57 2.58 1.35
CA GLN A 285 -23.85 3.19 0.97
C GLN A 285 -23.86 3.79 -0.44
N SER A 286 -22.68 4.17 -0.96
CA SER A 286 -22.53 4.70 -2.32
C SER A 286 -22.41 3.61 -3.40
N ALA A 287 -22.11 2.38 -3.00
CA ALA A 287 -21.83 1.28 -3.90
C ALA A 287 -23.11 0.51 -4.29
N LYS A 288 -23.09 -0.10 -5.49
CA LYS A 288 -24.11 -1.04 -5.97
C LYS A 288 -23.79 -2.49 -5.60
N MET A 289 -22.53 -2.77 -5.26
CA MET A 289 -22.04 -4.08 -4.85
C MET A 289 -21.07 -3.95 -3.67
N ILE A 290 -21.13 -4.90 -2.74
CA ILE A 290 -20.21 -4.96 -1.60
C ILE A 290 -19.48 -6.30 -1.65
N LEU A 291 -18.14 -6.26 -1.61
CA LEU A 291 -17.28 -7.44 -1.59
C LEU A 291 -17.09 -7.92 -0.15
N ALA A 292 -17.71 -9.02 0.22
CA ALA A 292 -17.63 -9.57 1.57
C ALA A 292 -16.21 -10.04 1.97
N ASP A 293 -15.34 -10.31 1.00
CA ASP A 293 -13.99 -10.85 1.17
C ASP A 293 -12.87 -9.86 0.81
N ASP A 294 -13.22 -8.64 0.42
CA ASP A 294 -12.29 -7.60 -0.06
C ASP A 294 -11.31 -8.10 -1.15
N ASN A 295 -11.79 -9.01 -2.01
CA ASN A 295 -10.96 -9.65 -3.00
C ASN A 295 -11.33 -9.24 -4.43
N PHE A 296 -10.37 -8.65 -5.16
CA PHE A 296 -10.55 -8.27 -6.57
C PHE A 296 -10.96 -9.45 -7.46
N SER A 297 -10.48 -10.66 -7.16
CA SER A 297 -10.80 -11.87 -7.93
C SER A 297 -12.30 -12.17 -7.92
N THR A 298 -13.01 -11.81 -6.85
CA THR A 298 -14.46 -11.97 -6.73
C THR A 298 -15.22 -11.07 -7.70
N ILE A 299 -14.68 -9.88 -8.04
CA ILE A 299 -15.26 -9.00 -9.06
C ILE A 299 -15.21 -9.69 -10.43
N VAL A 300 -14.05 -10.25 -10.79
CA VAL A 300 -13.87 -10.93 -12.07
C VAL A 300 -14.79 -12.15 -12.18
N ALA A 301 -14.92 -12.90 -11.09
CA ALA A 301 -15.86 -14.01 -11.00
C ALA A 301 -17.32 -13.54 -11.18
N ALA A 302 -17.72 -12.44 -10.53
CA ALA A 302 -19.06 -11.86 -10.67
C ALA A 302 -19.36 -11.42 -12.12
N VAL A 303 -18.37 -10.83 -12.82
CA VAL A 303 -18.53 -10.50 -14.25
C VAL A 303 -18.74 -11.75 -15.10
N ARG A 304 -17.97 -12.81 -14.85
CA ARG A 304 -18.14 -14.10 -15.56
C ARG A 304 -19.55 -14.67 -15.37
N GLU A 305 -20.02 -14.74 -14.12
CA GLU A 305 -21.37 -15.24 -13.80
C GLU A 305 -22.46 -14.35 -14.42
N GLY A 306 -22.30 -13.01 -14.36
CA GLY A 306 -23.22 -12.08 -15.00
C GLY A 306 -23.34 -12.29 -16.51
N ARG A 307 -22.24 -12.57 -17.20
CA ARG A 307 -22.24 -12.92 -18.64
C ARG A 307 -22.97 -14.23 -18.93
N VAL A 308 -22.78 -15.25 -18.08
CA VAL A 308 -23.49 -16.52 -18.19
C VAL A 308 -25.00 -16.32 -18.02
N ILE A 309 -25.41 -15.55 -17.01
CA ILE A 309 -26.81 -15.20 -16.78
C ILE A 309 -27.41 -14.49 -18.00
N PHE A 310 -26.69 -13.49 -18.52
CA PHE A 310 -27.14 -12.74 -19.71
C PHE A 310 -27.32 -13.65 -20.94
N ASP A 311 -26.37 -14.55 -21.17
CA ASP A 311 -26.48 -15.52 -22.28
C ASP A 311 -27.64 -16.49 -22.10
N ASN A 312 -27.92 -16.90 -20.88
CA ASN A 312 -29.09 -17.74 -20.59
C ASN A 312 -30.41 -16.97 -20.82
N ILE A 313 -30.50 -15.72 -20.42
CA ILE A 313 -31.64 -14.85 -20.71
C ILE A 313 -31.82 -14.70 -22.22
N ARG A 314 -30.77 -14.47 -22.98
CA ARG A 314 -30.85 -14.39 -24.47
C ARG A 314 -31.31 -15.67 -25.09
N LYS A 315 -30.85 -16.83 -24.64
CA LYS A 315 -31.31 -18.15 -25.11
C LYS A 315 -32.78 -18.35 -24.82
N PHE A 316 -33.23 -18.03 -23.61
CA PHE A 316 -34.61 -18.11 -23.20
C PHE A 316 -35.53 -17.20 -24.05
N LEU A 317 -35.14 -15.93 -24.24
CA LEU A 317 -35.92 -15.02 -25.10
C LEU A 317 -36.01 -15.51 -26.55
N ARG A 318 -34.89 -16.01 -27.10
CA ARG A 318 -34.90 -16.59 -28.46
C ARG A 318 -35.84 -17.79 -28.55
N TYR A 319 -35.82 -18.65 -27.55
CA TYR A 319 -36.74 -19.81 -27.49
C TYR A 319 -38.19 -19.34 -27.48
N LEU A 320 -38.58 -18.45 -26.59
CA LEU A 320 -39.95 -17.91 -26.49
C LEU A 320 -40.40 -17.25 -27.78
N LEU A 321 -39.57 -16.35 -28.35
CA LEU A 321 -39.92 -15.68 -29.60
C LEU A 321 -40.06 -16.67 -30.77
N SER A 322 -39.16 -17.65 -30.87
CA SER A 322 -39.21 -18.66 -31.93
C SER A 322 -40.44 -19.53 -31.80
N SER A 323 -40.86 -19.94 -30.59
CA SER A 323 -42.08 -20.70 -30.34
C SER A 323 -43.33 -19.91 -30.73
N ASN A 324 -43.43 -18.64 -30.24
CA ASN A 324 -44.57 -17.76 -30.54
C ASN A 324 -44.70 -17.48 -32.05
N VAL A 325 -43.56 -17.19 -32.70
CA VAL A 325 -43.55 -17.00 -34.16
C VAL A 325 -43.96 -18.26 -34.88
N GLY A 326 -43.51 -19.45 -34.45
CA GLY A 326 -43.92 -20.74 -34.99
C GLY A 326 -45.42 -20.97 -34.86
N GLU A 327 -46.03 -20.68 -33.70
CA GLU A 327 -47.45 -20.77 -33.45
C GLU A 327 -48.26 -19.84 -34.38
N VAL A 328 -47.84 -18.56 -34.46
CA VAL A 328 -48.51 -17.61 -35.35
C VAL A 328 -48.43 -18.03 -36.81
N PHE A 329 -47.25 -18.49 -37.27
CA PHE A 329 -47.11 -18.99 -38.64
C PHE A 329 -47.93 -20.24 -38.89
N THR A 330 -48.05 -21.17 -37.94
CA THR A 330 -48.86 -22.36 -38.05
C THR A 330 -50.34 -22.02 -38.25
N VAL A 331 -50.88 -21.11 -37.43
CA VAL A 331 -52.24 -20.61 -37.56
C VAL A 331 -52.43 -19.87 -38.87
N PHE A 332 -51.51 -18.97 -39.23
CA PHE A 332 -51.58 -18.21 -40.48
C PHE A 332 -51.61 -19.14 -41.72
N LEU A 333 -50.66 -20.09 -41.78
CA LEU A 333 -50.61 -21.03 -42.89
C LEU A 333 -51.83 -21.94 -42.91
N GLY A 334 -52.34 -22.37 -41.74
CA GLY A 334 -53.59 -23.14 -41.65
C GLY A 334 -54.76 -22.37 -42.23
N VAL A 335 -54.91 -21.10 -41.93
CA VAL A 335 -56.00 -20.27 -42.49
C VAL A 335 -55.82 -20.00 -43.99
N VAL A 336 -54.57 -19.83 -44.46
CA VAL A 336 -54.34 -19.54 -45.89
C VAL A 336 -54.45 -20.74 -46.78
N PHE A 337 -54.06 -21.94 -46.31
CA PHE A 337 -54.02 -23.17 -47.16
C PHE A 337 -55.07 -24.20 -46.84
N ALA A 338 -55.74 -24.14 -45.70
CA ALA A 338 -56.75 -25.07 -45.28
C ALA A 338 -58.17 -24.46 -45.22
N GLY A 339 -58.32 -23.15 -45.48
CA GLY A 339 -59.61 -22.42 -45.51
C GLY A 339 -60.32 -22.46 -46.84
#